data_cdabaa32cdd96458644ef1580acc358f
#
_entry.id   cdabaa32cdd96458644ef1580acc358f
#
_cell.length_a   1.000
_cell.length_b   1.000
_cell.length_c   1.000
_cell.angle_alpha   90.00
_cell.angle_beta   90.00
_cell.angle_gamma   90.00
#
_symmetry.space_group_name_H-M   'P 1'
#
loop_
_entity.id
_entity.type
_entity.pdbx_description
1 polymer ?
#
loop_
_entity_poly.entity_id
_entity_poly.type
_entity_poly.pdbx_seq_one_letter_code
_entity_poly.pdbx_strand_id
1 'polypeptide(L)'
;GRVTMVSGTLDYGQGHRSTFAQILSARLGIAFDKIDLLQGDSDELLFGGGTGGSRSVIAAGGAFYEAGAEVIEKGKAVAGHLLEAAVEDIEFADGDFRISGTDRSINLLDLAAKARELGGVGGVPDSLDVDLVHETAPSAFPNGVHIGEVEINPDTGETQVVKYTVVDDFGNVINPLLVGGQV
;
A
#
# COMPACT_ATOMS: atom_id res chain seq x y z
N GLY A 1 3.30 -5.16 18.15
CA GLY A 1 3.71 -4.20 17.14
C GLY A 1 2.60 -3.95 16.12
N ARG A 2 2.63 -2.79 15.50
CA ARG A 2 1.72 -2.37 14.41
C ARG A 2 2.52 -1.54 13.42
N VAL A 3 2.03 -1.42 12.20
CA VAL A 3 2.56 -0.54 11.17
C VAL A 3 1.57 0.57 10.91
N THR A 4 2.03 1.81 10.89
CA THR A 4 1.24 2.97 10.48
C THR A 4 1.71 3.43 9.11
N MET A 5 0.80 3.43 8.15
CA MET A 5 0.98 4.07 6.85
C MET A 5 0.54 5.52 6.96
N VAL A 6 1.39 6.45 6.56
CA VAL A 6 1.04 7.87 6.45
C VAL A 6 0.94 8.23 4.97
N SER A 7 -0.19 8.80 4.54
CA SER A 7 -0.45 9.05 3.12
C SER A 7 -0.94 10.46 2.85
N GLY A 8 -0.34 11.10 1.85
CA GLY A 8 -0.75 12.40 1.34
C GLY A 8 -2.01 12.38 0.44
N THR A 9 -2.63 11.21 0.24
CA THR A 9 -3.96 11.10 -0.36
C THR A 9 -5.05 11.21 0.71
N LEU A 10 -6.29 11.43 0.31
CA LEU A 10 -7.43 11.53 1.22
C LEU A 10 -8.54 10.58 0.79
N ASP A 11 -9.09 9.81 1.74
CA ASP A 11 -10.21 8.91 1.53
C ASP A 11 -11.54 9.67 1.67
N TYR A 12 -12.37 9.58 0.65
CA TYR A 12 -13.74 10.11 0.65
C TYR A 12 -14.79 8.99 0.59
N GLY A 13 -14.40 7.76 0.98
CA GLY A 13 -15.21 6.57 0.90
C GLY A 13 -14.72 5.56 -0.15
N GLN A 14 -13.54 5.77 -0.79
CA GLN A 14 -12.98 4.87 -1.79
C GLN A 14 -12.33 3.60 -1.19
N GLY A 15 -12.20 3.53 0.14
CA GLY A 15 -11.63 2.38 0.81
C GLY A 15 -10.10 2.31 0.76
N HIS A 16 -9.41 3.45 0.81
CA HIS A 16 -7.94 3.52 0.80
C HIS A 16 -7.30 2.65 1.88
N ARG A 17 -7.86 2.68 3.10
CA ARG A 17 -7.34 1.86 4.20
C ARG A 17 -7.24 0.39 3.81
N SER A 18 -8.27 -0.15 3.20
CA SER A 18 -8.30 -1.56 2.80
C SER A 18 -7.32 -1.84 1.67
N THR A 19 -7.35 -1.02 0.62
CA THR A 19 -6.50 -1.21 -0.56
C THR A 19 -5.01 -1.08 -0.23
N PHE A 20 -4.63 -0.02 0.50
CA PHE A 20 -3.22 0.21 0.84
C PHE A 20 -2.70 -0.81 1.86
N ALA A 21 -3.54 -1.19 2.84
CA ALA A 21 -3.17 -2.25 3.77
C ALA A 21 -3.00 -3.61 3.07
N GLN A 22 -3.78 -3.92 2.03
CA GLN A 22 -3.59 -5.13 1.23
C GLN A 22 -2.24 -5.13 0.49
N ILE A 23 -1.86 -3.99 -0.10
CA ILE A 23 -0.56 -3.85 -0.78
C ILE A 23 0.58 -4.10 0.22
N LEU A 24 0.55 -3.44 1.36
CA LEU A 24 1.63 -3.53 2.34
C LEU A 24 1.64 -4.89 3.07
N SER A 25 0.47 -5.45 3.37
CA SER A 25 0.33 -6.81 3.93
C SER A 25 0.95 -7.85 3.00
N ALA A 26 0.64 -7.79 1.71
CA ALA A 26 1.22 -8.69 0.71
C ALA A 26 2.74 -8.49 0.55
N ARG A 27 3.22 -7.24 0.65
CA ARG A 27 4.65 -6.92 0.50
C ARG A 27 5.48 -7.34 1.70
N LEU A 28 4.96 -7.13 2.91
CA LEU A 28 5.70 -7.31 4.17
C LEU A 28 5.30 -8.58 4.94
N GLY A 29 4.36 -9.39 4.45
CA GLY A 29 3.90 -10.57 5.18
C GLY A 29 3.28 -10.27 6.55
N ILE A 30 2.78 -9.05 6.76
CA ILE A 30 2.17 -8.61 8.01
C ILE A 30 0.66 -8.85 7.95
N ALA A 31 0.07 -9.32 9.05
CA ALA A 31 -1.38 -9.45 9.14
C ALA A 31 -2.09 -8.11 8.88
N PHE A 32 -3.13 -8.14 8.07
CA PHE A 32 -3.89 -6.97 7.62
C PHE A 32 -4.40 -6.10 8.77
N ASP A 33 -4.83 -6.70 9.86
CA ASP A 33 -5.33 -6.02 11.06
C ASP A 33 -4.23 -5.32 11.89
N LYS A 34 -2.95 -5.55 11.57
CA LYS A 34 -1.79 -4.89 12.16
C LYS A 34 -1.36 -3.62 11.43
N ILE A 35 -2.08 -3.26 10.36
CA ILE A 35 -1.74 -2.10 9.53
C ILE A 35 -2.80 -1.03 9.69
N ASP A 36 -2.38 0.17 10.09
CA ASP A 36 -3.22 1.36 10.22
C ASP A 36 -2.88 2.38 9.13
N LEU A 37 -3.87 3.19 8.74
CA LEU A 37 -3.69 4.30 7.80
C LEU A 37 -4.00 5.61 8.49
N LEU A 38 -3.05 6.55 8.42
CA LEU A 38 -3.20 7.95 8.81
C LEU A 38 -3.27 8.82 7.55
N GLN A 39 -4.30 9.62 7.45
CA GLN A 39 -4.53 10.58 6.34
C GLN A 39 -5.14 11.87 6.88
N GLY A 40 -4.91 12.97 6.16
CA GLY A 40 -5.56 14.26 6.43
C GLY A 40 -4.93 15.07 7.56
N ASP A 41 -3.84 14.62 8.15
CA ASP A 41 -3.06 15.35 9.13
C ASP A 41 -1.84 15.99 8.47
N SER A 42 -1.86 17.32 8.32
CA SER A 42 -0.77 18.05 7.66
C SER A 42 0.52 18.10 8.48
N ASP A 43 0.44 17.87 9.78
CA ASP A 43 1.61 17.88 10.66
C ASP A 43 2.40 16.57 10.58
N GLU A 44 1.74 15.50 10.12
CA GLU A 44 2.33 14.17 9.98
C GLU A 44 2.75 13.85 8.52
N LEU A 45 2.37 14.69 7.55
CA LEU A 45 2.62 14.43 6.14
C LEU A 45 3.93 15.05 5.66
N LEU A 46 4.78 14.25 5.04
CA LEU A 46 5.96 14.74 4.31
C LEU A 46 5.53 15.52 3.06
N PHE A 47 4.56 14.99 2.32
CA PHE A 47 4.00 15.59 1.12
C PHE A 47 2.56 15.10 0.91
N GLY A 48 1.66 16.00 0.46
CA GLY A 48 0.27 15.66 0.19
C GLY A 48 -0.30 16.40 -1.02
N GLY A 49 -1.03 15.68 -1.86
CA GLY A 49 -1.72 16.22 -3.05
C GLY A 49 -3.21 15.90 -3.09
N GLY A 50 -3.74 15.32 -2.02
CA GLY A 50 -5.15 14.89 -1.95
C GLY A 50 -5.45 13.73 -2.91
N THR A 51 -6.73 13.56 -3.24
CA THR A 51 -7.23 12.50 -4.11
C THR A 51 -7.99 13.09 -5.28
N GLY A 52 -7.64 12.67 -6.51
CA GLY A 52 -8.31 13.09 -7.74
C GLY A 52 -7.63 12.47 -8.96
N GLY A 53 -8.35 12.40 -10.10
CA GLY A 53 -7.83 11.93 -11.37
C GLY A 53 -7.45 10.44 -11.41
N SER A 54 -8.12 9.59 -10.63
CA SER A 54 -7.92 8.13 -10.59
C SER A 54 -6.47 7.69 -10.32
N ARG A 55 -5.73 8.45 -9.51
CA ARG A 55 -4.29 8.24 -9.33
C ARG A 55 -3.87 7.75 -7.93
N SER A 56 -4.80 7.63 -6.97
CA SER A 56 -4.44 7.32 -5.57
C SER A 56 -3.68 6.01 -5.42
N VAL A 57 -4.09 4.94 -6.12
CA VAL A 57 -3.39 3.64 -6.05
C VAL A 57 -2.03 3.72 -6.76
N ILE A 58 -1.92 4.43 -7.88
CA ILE A 58 -0.66 4.60 -8.59
C ILE A 58 0.34 5.38 -7.74
N ALA A 59 -0.10 6.50 -7.16
CA ALA A 59 0.77 7.36 -6.35
C ALA A 59 1.06 6.75 -4.98
N ALA A 60 0.05 6.65 -4.11
CA ALA A 60 0.24 6.19 -2.74
C ALA A 60 0.48 4.67 -2.67
N GLY A 61 -0.20 3.87 -3.49
CA GLY A 61 0.06 2.43 -3.55
C GLY A 61 1.47 2.11 -4.03
N GLY A 62 1.97 2.86 -5.04
CA GLY A 62 3.36 2.78 -5.51
C GLY A 62 4.34 3.16 -4.39
N ALA A 63 4.09 4.28 -3.70
CA ALA A 63 4.91 4.72 -2.58
C ALA A 63 4.99 3.66 -1.47
N PHE A 64 3.88 3.07 -1.07
CA PHE A 64 3.87 2.01 -0.06
C PHE A 64 4.59 0.74 -0.51
N TYR A 65 4.50 0.40 -1.80
CA TYR A 65 5.23 -0.76 -2.34
C TYR A 65 6.74 -0.55 -2.30
N GLU A 66 7.22 0.66 -2.66
CA GLU A 66 8.65 1.04 -2.59
C GLU A 66 9.13 1.16 -1.15
N ALA A 67 8.38 1.85 -0.28
CA ALA A 67 8.69 1.95 1.14
C ALA A 67 8.80 0.56 1.79
N GLY A 68 7.93 -0.38 1.41
CA GLY A 68 8.03 -1.77 1.84
C GLY A 68 9.34 -2.44 1.42
N ALA A 69 9.87 -2.14 0.24
CA ALA A 69 11.18 -2.63 -0.18
C ALA A 69 12.31 -2.05 0.69
N GLU A 70 12.26 -0.74 0.99
CA GLU A 70 13.25 -0.10 1.85
C GLU A 70 13.20 -0.62 3.28
N VAL A 71 11.99 -0.86 3.83
CA VAL A 71 11.82 -1.53 5.14
C VAL A 71 12.52 -2.89 5.16
N ILE A 72 12.38 -3.68 4.10
CA ILE A 72 13.03 -4.99 3.99
C ILE A 72 14.56 -4.83 3.99
N GLU A 73 15.11 -3.90 3.21
CA GLU A 73 16.57 -3.71 3.15
C GLU A 73 17.14 -3.17 4.48
N LYS A 74 16.49 -2.21 5.14
CA LYS A 74 16.83 -1.80 6.50
C LYS A 74 16.75 -2.97 7.47
N GLY A 75 15.70 -3.78 7.35
CA GLY A 75 15.48 -4.96 8.18
C GLY A 75 16.57 -6.02 8.01
N LYS A 76 17.05 -6.28 6.81
CA LYS A 76 18.17 -7.20 6.56
C LYS A 76 19.45 -6.76 7.27
N ALA A 77 19.76 -5.46 7.25
CA ALA A 77 20.93 -4.92 7.96
C ALA A 77 20.83 -5.14 9.48
N VAL A 78 19.67 -4.84 10.07
CA VAL A 78 19.42 -5.05 11.50
C VAL A 78 19.42 -6.54 11.86
N ALA A 79 18.76 -7.37 11.03
CA ALA A 79 18.71 -8.83 11.24
C ALA A 79 20.10 -9.45 11.14
N GLY A 80 20.91 -9.05 10.15
CA GLY A 80 22.29 -9.51 10.01
C GLY A 80 23.11 -9.25 11.29
N HIS A 81 22.98 -8.03 11.85
CA HIS A 81 23.64 -7.68 13.11
C HIS A 81 23.14 -8.52 14.30
N LEU A 82 21.82 -8.66 14.46
CA LEU A 82 21.22 -9.38 15.59
C LEU A 82 21.41 -10.90 15.50
N LEU A 83 21.44 -11.45 14.29
CA LEU A 83 21.61 -12.87 14.05
C LEU A 83 23.09 -13.25 13.82
N GLU A 84 24.02 -12.27 13.90
CA GLU A 84 25.45 -12.48 13.67
C GLU A 84 25.74 -13.17 12.34
N ALA A 85 25.12 -12.64 11.23
CA ALA A 85 25.26 -13.16 9.88
C ALA A 85 25.54 -12.02 8.88
N ALA A 86 26.11 -12.33 7.73
CA ALA A 86 26.27 -11.36 6.66
C ALA A 86 24.88 -10.93 6.11
N VAL A 87 24.75 -9.67 5.70
CA VAL A 87 23.46 -9.15 5.19
C VAL A 87 22.99 -9.91 3.97
N GLU A 88 23.93 -10.36 3.15
CA GLU A 88 23.71 -11.15 1.94
C GLU A 88 23.12 -12.55 2.23
N ASP A 89 23.33 -13.06 3.43
CA ASP A 89 22.79 -14.33 3.88
C ASP A 89 21.39 -14.19 4.51
N ILE A 90 20.89 -12.95 4.67
CA ILE A 90 19.55 -12.71 5.21
C ILE A 90 18.52 -12.70 4.09
N GLU A 91 17.64 -13.68 4.12
CA GLU A 91 16.43 -13.75 3.29
C GLU A 91 15.23 -13.16 4.03
N PHE A 92 14.30 -12.57 3.26
CA PHE A 92 13.03 -12.09 3.79
C PHE A 92 11.88 -12.79 3.08
N ALA A 93 11.01 -13.42 3.85
CA ALA A 93 9.78 -14.05 3.34
C ALA A 93 8.70 -14.07 4.43
N ASP A 94 7.46 -13.81 4.03
CA ASP A 94 6.26 -13.95 4.87
C ASP A 94 6.37 -13.24 6.24
N GLY A 95 7.02 -12.09 6.29
CA GLY A 95 7.17 -11.30 7.51
C GLY A 95 8.37 -11.65 8.39
N ASP A 96 9.19 -12.61 7.97
CA ASP A 96 10.35 -13.07 8.72
C ASP A 96 11.67 -12.81 7.97
N PHE A 97 12.66 -12.35 8.72
CA PHE A 97 14.06 -12.33 8.29
C PHE A 97 14.74 -13.60 8.80
N ARG A 98 15.39 -14.34 7.90
CA ARG A 98 15.98 -15.65 8.18
C ARG A 98 17.39 -15.73 7.62
N ILE A 99 18.30 -16.40 8.35
CA ILE A 99 19.60 -16.77 7.79
C ILE A 99 19.38 -17.93 6.81
N SER A 100 19.80 -17.73 5.57
CA SER A 100 19.67 -18.72 4.48
C SER A 100 20.19 -20.08 4.90
N GLY A 101 19.42 -21.14 4.64
CA GLY A 101 19.78 -22.51 4.97
C GLY A 101 19.70 -22.88 6.45
N THR A 102 19.13 -22.03 7.33
CA THR A 102 18.97 -22.31 8.75
C THR A 102 17.53 -22.09 9.24
N ASP A 103 17.25 -22.44 10.50
CA ASP A 103 16.01 -22.16 11.21
C ASP A 103 16.05 -20.85 12.03
N ARG A 104 17.20 -20.14 12.02
CA ARG A 104 17.36 -18.87 12.75
C ARG A 104 16.63 -17.75 12.02
N SER A 105 15.61 -17.20 12.65
CA SER A 105 14.80 -16.11 12.09
C SER A 105 14.35 -15.13 13.15
N ILE A 106 13.89 -13.97 12.70
CA ILE A 106 13.25 -12.94 13.53
C ILE A 106 12.10 -12.29 12.73
N ASN A 107 10.95 -12.15 13.38
CA ASN A 107 9.78 -11.50 12.78
C ASN A 107 10.01 -10.00 12.60
N LEU A 108 9.45 -9.41 11.55
CA LEU A 108 9.58 -7.98 11.20
C LEU A 108 9.18 -7.05 12.34
N LEU A 109 8.06 -7.31 13.03
CA LEU A 109 7.59 -6.43 14.10
C LEU A 109 8.47 -6.51 15.34
N ASP A 110 8.98 -7.68 15.66
CA ASP A 110 9.94 -7.87 16.74
C ASP A 110 11.30 -7.27 16.40
N LEU A 111 11.73 -7.40 15.13
CA LEU A 111 12.93 -6.75 14.62
C LEU A 111 12.85 -5.23 14.73
N ALA A 112 11.71 -4.64 14.35
CA ALA A 112 11.50 -3.20 14.46
C ALA A 112 11.58 -2.69 15.91
N ALA A 113 11.09 -3.46 16.87
CA ALA A 113 11.25 -3.14 18.28
C ALA A 113 12.72 -3.18 18.71
N LYS A 114 13.44 -4.22 18.29
CA LYS A 114 14.88 -4.39 18.61
C LYS A 114 15.76 -3.34 17.93
N ALA A 115 15.43 -2.90 16.73
CA ALA A 115 16.16 -1.81 16.06
C ALA A 115 16.15 -0.52 16.91
N ARG A 116 14.98 -0.17 17.46
CA ARG A 116 14.83 0.99 18.34
C ARG A 116 15.58 0.82 19.69
N GLU A 117 15.59 -0.40 20.23
CA GLU A 117 16.37 -0.70 21.45
C GLU A 117 17.89 -0.58 21.21
N LEU A 118 18.37 -0.97 20.03
CA LEU A 118 19.77 -0.85 19.63
C LEU A 118 20.19 0.61 19.44
N GLY A 119 19.29 1.49 18.99
CA GLY A 119 19.56 2.91 18.79
C GLY A 119 20.74 3.20 17.86
N GLY A 120 20.92 2.41 16.81
CA GLY A 120 22.00 2.57 15.82
C GLY A 120 23.36 1.99 16.25
N VAL A 121 23.43 1.24 17.35
CA VAL A 121 24.66 0.54 17.76
C VAL A 121 25.08 -0.45 16.67
N GLY A 122 26.39 -0.48 16.38
CA GLY A 122 26.94 -1.34 15.33
C GLY A 122 26.78 -0.77 13.91
N GLY A 123 26.31 0.49 13.78
CA GLY A 123 26.14 1.14 12.46
C GLY A 123 24.91 0.67 11.67
N VAL A 124 23.98 -0.05 12.34
CA VAL A 124 22.71 -0.46 11.73
C VAL A 124 21.64 0.63 11.91
N PRO A 125 20.56 0.61 11.12
CA PRO A 125 19.43 1.51 11.32
C PRO A 125 18.87 1.44 12.75
N ASP A 126 18.54 2.59 13.33
CA ASP A 126 17.90 2.71 14.65
C ASP A 126 16.38 2.52 14.58
N SER A 127 15.82 2.56 13.38
CA SER A 127 14.42 2.24 13.11
C SER A 127 14.25 1.66 11.71
N LEU A 128 13.10 1.02 11.48
CA LEU A 128 12.68 0.58 10.15
C LEU A 128 11.75 1.60 9.47
N ASP A 129 11.56 2.77 10.09
CA ASP A 129 10.68 3.81 9.56
C ASP A 129 11.26 4.36 8.24
N VAL A 130 10.36 4.62 7.27
CA VAL A 130 10.70 5.08 5.92
C VAL A 130 9.87 6.30 5.59
N ASP A 131 10.54 7.37 5.20
CA ASP A 131 9.96 8.57 4.62
C ASP A 131 10.30 8.60 3.12
N LEU A 132 9.27 8.54 2.27
CA LEU A 132 9.43 8.41 0.84
C LEU A 132 8.48 9.34 0.08
N VAL A 133 9.02 10.05 -0.90
CA VAL A 133 8.25 10.73 -1.94
C VAL A 133 8.41 9.96 -3.24
N HIS A 134 7.35 9.27 -3.64
CA HIS A 134 7.33 8.48 -4.85
C HIS A 134 7.12 9.37 -6.09
N GLU A 135 8.01 9.27 -7.06
CA GLU A 135 7.84 9.89 -8.37
C GLU A 135 6.92 9.02 -9.21
N THR A 136 5.67 9.44 -9.36
CA THR A 136 4.71 8.70 -10.16
C THR A 136 4.97 8.84 -11.65
N ALA A 137 4.78 7.74 -12.38
CA ALA A 137 4.64 7.78 -13.84
C ALA A 137 3.48 8.72 -14.26
N PRO A 138 3.47 9.22 -15.50
CA PRO A 138 2.33 9.96 -16.04
C PRO A 138 1.01 9.25 -15.77
N SER A 139 -0.07 10.01 -15.60
CA SER A 139 -1.39 9.49 -15.28
C SER A 139 -1.77 8.29 -16.14
N ALA A 140 -2.15 7.19 -15.50
CA ALA A 140 -2.76 6.04 -16.14
C ALA A 140 -4.26 6.05 -15.80
N PHE A 141 -5.10 5.91 -16.81
CA PHE A 141 -6.54 5.94 -16.66
C PHE A 141 -7.12 4.56 -16.91
N PRO A 142 -8.11 4.12 -16.12
CA PRO A 142 -8.91 2.97 -16.49
C PRO A 142 -9.62 3.25 -17.80
N ASN A 143 -9.80 2.22 -18.63
CA ASN A 143 -10.47 2.32 -19.91
C ASN A 143 -11.77 1.53 -19.87
N GLY A 144 -12.81 2.03 -20.55
CA GLY A 144 -14.06 1.32 -20.60
C GLY A 144 -15.05 1.91 -21.59
N VAL A 145 -16.16 1.20 -21.74
CA VAL A 145 -17.31 1.62 -22.54
C VAL A 145 -18.57 1.49 -21.70
N HIS A 146 -19.32 2.57 -21.62
CA HIS A 146 -20.62 2.63 -20.97
C HIS A 146 -21.71 2.87 -22.03
N ILE A 147 -22.73 2.02 -22.05
CA ILE A 147 -23.85 2.10 -22.99
C ILE A 147 -25.14 2.26 -22.18
N GLY A 148 -25.77 3.42 -22.30
CA GLY A 148 -27.09 3.71 -21.73
C GLY A 148 -28.15 3.62 -22.81
N GLU A 149 -29.15 2.75 -22.62
CA GLU A 149 -30.35 2.69 -23.46
C GLU A 149 -31.46 3.46 -22.73
N VAL A 150 -32.08 4.42 -23.44
CA VAL A 150 -33.13 5.26 -22.86
C VAL A 150 -34.41 5.18 -23.70
N GLU A 151 -35.55 5.26 -23.03
CA GLU A 151 -36.85 5.43 -23.61
C GLU A 151 -37.38 6.83 -23.25
N ILE A 152 -37.92 7.54 -24.27
CA ILE A 152 -38.47 8.89 -24.11
C ILE A 152 -39.96 8.85 -24.44
N ASN A 153 -40.81 9.25 -23.50
CA ASN A 153 -42.22 9.42 -23.78
C ASN A 153 -42.42 10.64 -24.69
N PRO A 154 -42.93 10.49 -25.88
CA PRO A 154 -43.04 11.59 -26.86
C PRO A 154 -44.06 12.68 -26.44
N ASP A 155 -45.05 12.36 -25.60
CA ASP A 155 -46.09 13.28 -25.19
C ASP A 155 -45.68 14.12 -23.97
N THR A 156 -44.90 13.54 -23.04
CA THR A 156 -44.50 14.18 -21.80
C THR A 156 -43.03 14.60 -21.72
N GLY A 157 -42.16 14.03 -22.59
CA GLY A 157 -40.72 14.22 -22.55
C GLY A 157 -40.03 13.48 -21.42
N GLU A 158 -40.75 12.65 -20.63
CA GLU A 158 -40.19 11.86 -19.57
C GLU A 158 -39.19 10.84 -20.12
N THR A 159 -37.98 10.81 -19.51
CA THR A 159 -36.90 9.92 -19.94
C THR A 159 -36.68 8.83 -18.89
N GLN A 160 -36.67 7.57 -19.32
CA GLN A 160 -36.38 6.39 -18.49
C GLN A 160 -35.13 5.68 -19.01
N VAL A 161 -34.20 5.36 -18.11
CA VAL A 161 -33.09 4.46 -18.45
C VAL A 161 -33.60 3.03 -18.37
N VAL A 162 -33.68 2.33 -19.50
CA VAL A 162 -34.22 0.97 -19.60
C VAL A 162 -33.12 -0.08 -19.47
N LYS A 163 -31.87 0.28 -19.80
CA LYS A 163 -30.73 -0.60 -19.64
C LYS A 163 -29.42 0.20 -19.56
N TYR A 164 -28.50 -0.28 -18.73
CA TYR A 164 -27.15 0.24 -18.66
C TYR A 164 -26.15 -0.90 -18.70
N THR A 165 -25.19 -0.83 -19.61
CA THR A 165 -24.17 -1.86 -19.81
C THR A 165 -22.79 -1.22 -19.66
N VAL A 166 -21.93 -1.85 -18.86
CA VAL A 166 -20.57 -1.38 -18.59
C VAL A 166 -19.58 -2.49 -18.93
N VAL A 167 -18.50 -2.12 -19.61
CA VAL A 167 -17.33 -2.97 -19.84
C VAL A 167 -16.10 -2.14 -19.54
N ASP A 168 -15.42 -2.44 -18.44
CA ASP A 168 -14.28 -1.68 -17.95
C ASP A 168 -13.03 -2.55 -17.82
N ASP A 169 -11.87 -1.92 -18.00
CA ASP A 169 -10.56 -2.47 -17.73
C ASP A 169 -9.84 -1.60 -16.72
N PHE A 170 -9.63 -2.15 -15.52
CA PHE A 170 -8.94 -1.50 -14.40
C PHE A 170 -7.50 -2.03 -14.22
N GLY A 171 -7.01 -2.88 -15.13
CA GLY A 171 -5.75 -3.58 -14.96
C GLY A 171 -5.79 -4.60 -13.81
N ASN A 172 -4.74 -4.67 -13.01
CA ASN A 172 -4.69 -5.58 -11.87
C ASN A 172 -5.56 -5.08 -10.71
N VAL A 173 -6.65 -5.81 -10.46
CA VAL A 173 -7.59 -5.46 -9.38
C VAL A 173 -7.05 -5.89 -8.03
N ILE A 174 -6.76 -4.93 -7.14
CA ILE A 174 -6.27 -5.19 -5.78
C ILE A 174 -7.41 -5.66 -4.87
N ASN A 175 -8.56 -5.00 -4.96
CA ASN A 175 -9.74 -5.34 -4.16
C ASN A 175 -11.00 -5.39 -5.04
N PRO A 176 -11.43 -6.59 -5.46
CA PRO A 176 -12.61 -6.74 -6.33
C PRO A 176 -13.90 -6.18 -5.73
N LEU A 177 -14.08 -6.26 -4.41
CA LEU A 177 -15.27 -5.76 -3.74
C LEU A 177 -15.37 -4.23 -3.85
N LEU A 178 -14.24 -3.54 -3.65
CA LEU A 178 -14.18 -2.08 -3.77
C LEU A 178 -14.38 -1.63 -5.21
N VAL A 179 -13.78 -2.33 -6.18
CA VAL A 179 -13.98 -2.04 -7.61
C VAL A 179 -15.45 -2.24 -7.99
N GLY A 180 -16.07 -3.36 -7.60
CA GLY A 180 -17.49 -3.60 -7.85
C GLY A 180 -18.42 -2.57 -7.20
N GLY A 181 -17.99 -1.91 -6.12
CA GLY A 181 -18.72 -0.80 -5.51
C GLY A 181 -18.53 0.55 -6.21
N GLN A 182 -17.52 0.69 -7.08
CA GLN A 182 -17.25 1.89 -7.88
C GLN A 182 -17.91 1.86 -9.26
N VAL A 183 -18.26 0.69 -9.76
CA VAL A 183 -18.98 0.45 -11.03
C VAL A 183 -20.47 0.32 -10.79
#